data_1998c785fc462d91c8737e805b4a2131
#
_entry.id   1998c785fc462d91c8737e805b4a2131
#
_cell.length_a   1.000
_cell.length_b   1.000
_cell.length_c   1.000
_cell.angle_alpha   90.00
_cell.angle_beta   90.00
_cell.angle_gamma   90.00
#
_symmetry.space_group_name_H-M   'P 1'
#
loop_
_entity.id
_entity.type
_entity.pdbx_description
1 polymer ?
#
loop_
_entity_poly.entity_id
_entity_poly.type
_entity_poly.pdbx_seq_one_letter_code
_entity_poly.pdbx_strand_id
1 'polypeptide(L)'
;MKVRRRRHTLLPQALLLPAVALFLLFTVAPGGYAIYLSFMKQKAGGGLFGTDNPTTVFAGLENYRAAFGDAEFWHSIGRMLLVAVVGVPATIILSTTFALCLDAKRARLVGFSRLAIFLPYAVPGVVATLLWGFMYLPATSPIGGNTVNYFGSHMVFFSVANVAVWGVLGFNMVVIYTSLRGLPRELFQAAELDGASELQIALRVKLPMLAPTLTLVTVFSLIGALQLFNEPTTLKPVTNAISSTWVPLMRVYTDAFVDNDIYRGAAASFLLIVLTVAATVAANTVLRLVARRSER
;
A
#
# COMPACT_ATOMS: atom_id res chain seq x y z
N MET A 1 39.24 -18.56 -33.92
CA MET A 1 38.27 -17.50 -33.54
C MET A 1 38.58 -17.04 -32.11
N LYS A 2 39.26 -15.91 -31.92
CA LYS A 2 39.67 -15.41 -30.59
C LYS A 2 38.44 -14.78 -29.91
N VAL A 3 37.92 -15.41 -28.85
CA VAL A 3 36.89 -14.84 -27.98
C VAL A 3 37.49 -13.60 -27.30
N ARG A 4 37.06 -12.43 -27.74
CA ARG A 4 37.42 -11.14 -27.15
C ARG A 4 36.83 -11.09 -25.73
N ARG A 5 37.65 -11.33 -24.70
CA ARG A 5 37.27 -11.09 -23.29
C ARG A 5 36.71 -9.67 -23.18
N ARG A 6 35.40 -9.52 -22.96
CA ARG A 6 34.77 -8.23 -22.64
C ARG A 6 35.47 -7.70 -21.38
N ARG A 7 36.23 -6.63 -21.52
CA ARG A 7 36.70 -5.84 -20.38
C ARG A 7 35.44 -5.39 -19.64
N HIS A 8 35.28 -5.82 -18.40
CA HIS A 8 34.25 -5.28 -17.53
C HIS A 8 34.48 -3.78 -17.40
N THR A 9 33.71 -3.00 -18.13
CA THR A 9 33.77 -1.55 -18.04
C THR A 9 33.18 -1.18 -16.68
N LEU A 10 33.97 -0.53 -15.82
CA LEU A 10 33.50 -0.04 -14.51
C LEU A 10 32.48 1.10 -14.62
N LEU A 11 32.24 1.57 -15.85
CA LEU A 11 31.32 2.68 -16.14
C LEU A 11 29.89 2.47 -15.62
N PRO A 12 29.20 1.31 -15.84
CA PRO A 12 27.88 1.08 -15.29
C PRO A 12 27.87 1.12 -13.75
N GLN A 13 28.91 0.60 -13.11
CA GLN A 13 29.03 0.60 -11.65
C GLN A 13 29.27 2.03 -11.11
N ALA A 14 30.12 2.81 -11.79
CA ALA A 14 30.37 4.21 -11.44
C ALA A 14 29.11 5.07 -11.59
N LEU A 15 28.26 4.82 -12.59
CA LEU A 15 26.99 5.53 -12.78
C LEU A 15 25.94 5.17 -11.72
N LEU A 16 25.97 3.94 -11.19
CA LEU A 16 25.06 3.52 -10.11
C LEU A 16 25.51 4.00 -8.72
N LEU A 17 26.82 4.26 -8.54
CA LEU A 17 27.40 4.58 -7.23
C LEU A 17 26.72 5.76 -6.52
N PRO A 18 26.43 6.91 -7.15
CA PRO A 18 25.74 8.01 -6.47
C PRO A 18 24.34 7.60 -5.94
N ALA A 19 23.56 6.87 -6.74
CA ALA A 19 22.24 6.43 -6.33
C ALA A 19 22.30 5.42 -5.16
N VAL A 20 23.24 4.47 -5.23
CA VAL A 20 23.47 3.50 -4.15
C VAL A 20 23.97 4.19 -2.89
N ALA A 21 24.89 5.15 -3.00
CA ALA A 21 25.41 5.90 -1.85
C ALA A 21 24.28 6.69 -1.15
N LEU A 22 23.44 7.39 -1.90
CA LEU A 22 22.28 8.11 -1.35
C LEU A 22 21.27 7.15 -0.70
N PHE A 23 21.00 6.03 -1.33
CA PHE A 23 20.12 5.01 -0.77
C PHE A 23 20.65 4.43 0.55
N LEU A 24 21.96 4.10 0.60
CA LEU A 24 22.59 3.61 1.83
C LEU A 24 22.56 4.68 2.93
N LEU A 25 22.86 5.94 2.60
CA LEU A 25 22.94 7.02 3.58
C LEU A 25 21.55 7.42 4.11
N PHE A 26 20.55 7.55 3.25
CA PHE A 26 19.25 8.11 3.64
C PHE A 26 18.16 7.07 3.89
N THR A 27 18.37 5.81 3.53
CA THR A 27 17.37 4.73 3.74
C THR A 27 17.93 3.64 4.65
N VAL A 28 19.08 3.07 4.29
CA VAL A 28 19.63 1.91 5.03
C VAL A 28 20.20 2.33 6.38
N ALA A 29 20.95 3.43 6.45
CA ALA A 29 21.58 3.87 7.70
C ALA A 29 20.54 4.29 8.75
N PRO A 30 19.52 5.14 8.46
CA PRO A 30 18.45 5.44 9.42
C PRO A 30 17.63 4.18 9.80
N GLY A 31 17.36 3.30 8.85
CA GLY A 31 16.69 2.02 9.13
C GLY A 31 17.48 1.13 10.07
N GLY A 32 18.79 1.01 9.85
CA GLY A 32 19.70 0.29 10.75
C GLY A 32 19.77 0.92 12.14
N TYR A 33 19.77 2.26 12.21
CA TYR A 33 19.73 3.00 13.48
C TYR A 33 18.40 2.76 14.23
N ALA A 34 17.27 2.75 13.52
CA ALA A 34 15.98 2.41 14.13
C ALA A 34 15.97 0.97 14.70
N ILE A 35 16.58 0.01 13.98
CA ILE A 35 16.75 -1.35 14.49
C ILE A 35 17.62 -1.35 15.76
N TYR A 36 18.72 -0.58 15.79
CA TYR A 36 19.53 -0.43 16.98
C TYR A 36 18.73 0.14 18.15
N LEU A 37 17.96 1.20 17.94
CA LEU A 37 17.11 1.82 18.96
C LEU A 37 16.05 0.85 19.51
N SER A 38 15.53 -0.06 18.70
CA SER A 38 14.52 -1.04 19.13
C SER A 38 14.99 -1.98 20.24
N PHE A 39 16.33 -2.17 20.39
CA PHE A 39 16.96 -2.95 21.45
C PHE A 39 17.38 -2.11 22.66
N MET A 40 17.17 -0.81 22.64
CA MET A 40 17.51 0.13 23.70
C MET A 40 16.27 0.57 24.47
N LYS A 41 16.46 1.11 25.66
CA LYS A 41 15.43 1.83 26.42
C LYS A 41 16.03 2.98 27.19
N GLN A 42 15.20 3.94 27.51
CA GLN A 42 15.57 5.03 28.39
C GLN A 42 15.38 4.58 29.85
N LYS A 43 16.41 4.70 30.66
CA LYS A 43 16.34 4.52 32.10
C LYS A 43 16.25 5.91 32.73
N ALA A 44 15.15 6.16 33.46
CA ALA A 44 15.02 7.40 34.22
C ALA A 44 16.16 7.54 35.19
N GLY A 45 16.75 8.73 35.30
CA GLY A 45 17.78 9.05 36.28
C GLY A 45 17.21 8.83 37.69
N GLY A 46 17.87 8.00 38.47
CA GLY A 46 17.42 7.57 39.81
C GLY A 46 17.85 8.57 40.90
N GLY A 47 17.00 9.56 41.18
CA GLY A 47 17.16 10.40 42.36
C GLY A 47 15.80 10.94 42.81
N LEU A 48 15.57 11.05 44.09
CA LEU A 48 14.33 11.61 44.66
C LEU A 48 14.02 13.04 44.18
N PHE A 49 15.03 13.70 43.58
CA PHE A 49 14.98 15.06 43.02
C PHE A 49 15.31 15.15 41.53
N GLY A 50 15.38 14.01 40.81
CA GLY A 50 15.45 13.99 39.33
C GLY A 50 16.65 14.71 38.70
N THR A 51 17.83 14.76 39.37
CA THR A 51 19.03 15.50 38.89
C THR A 51 19.87 14.73 37.89
N ASP A 52 19.66 13.42 37.74
CA ASP A 52 20.44 12.62 36.80
C ASP A 52 19.77 12.62 35.40
N ASN A 53 20.56 12.93 34.39
CA ASN A 53 20.10 12.84 32.99
C ASN A 53 19.69 11.40 32.66
N PRO A 54 18.57 11.22 31.95
CA PRO A 54 18.14 9.90 31.53
C PRO A 54 19.22 9.21 30.67
N THR A 55 19.56 7.99 31.00
CA THR A 55 20.59 7.21 30.30
C THR A 55 19.95 6.17 29.41
N THR A 56 20.53 5.98 28.21
CA THR A 56 20.11 4.92 27.30
C THR A 56 20.83 3.61 27.71
N VAL A 57 20.05 2.53 27.93
CA VAL A 57 20.56 1.22 28.31
C VAL A 57 20.04 0.15 27.37
N PHE A 58 20.79 -0.94 27.25
CA PHE A 58 20.37 -2.08 26.46
C PHE A 58 19.20 -2.80 27.11
N ALA A 59 18.08 -2.93 26.39
CA ALA A 59 16.83 -3.56 26.86
C ALA A 59 16.62 -4.98 26.28
N GLY A 60 17.47 -5.41 25.35
CA GLY A 60 17.28 -6.69 24.65
C GLY A 60 15.91 -6.74 23.93
N LEU A 61 15.08 -7.73 24.25
CA LEU A 61 13.77 -7.92 23.62
C LEU A 61 12.59 -7.34 24.43
N GLU A 62 12.84 -6.49 25.43
CA GLU A 62 11.80 -5.95 26.31
C GLU A 62 10.75 -5.13 25.52
N ASN A 63 11.19 -4.23 24.61
CA ASN A 63 10.30 -3.44 23.77
C ASN A 63 9.44 -4.32 22.83
N TYR A 64 10.02 -5.40 22.33
CA TYR A 64 9.29 -6.36 21.49
C TYR A 64 8.24 -7.12 22.26
N ARG A 65 8.56 -7.54 23.49
CA ARG A 65 7.59 -8.20 24.38
C ARG A 65 6.46 -7.26 24.74
N ALA A 66 6.76 -5.99 25.01
CA ALA A 66 5.76 -4.96 25.27
C ALA A 66 4.84 -4.75 24.06
N ALA A 67 5.39 -4.64 22.86
CA ALA A 67 4.60 -4.48 21.63
C ALA A 67 3.76 -5.73 21.30
N PHE A 68 4.30 -6.93 21.47
CA PHE A 68 3.56 -8.19 21.28
C PHE A 68 2.46 -8.40 22.32
N GLY A 69 2.66 -7.97 23.56
CA GLY A 69 1.68 -8.06 24.65
C GLY A 69 0.60 -6.98 24.57
N ASP A 70 0.73 -5.99 23.68
CA ASP A 70 -0.23 -4.90 23.55
C ASP A 70 -1.41 -5.34 22.67
N ALA A 71 -2.57 -5.55 23.29
CA ALA A 71 -3.80 -5.91 22.60
C ALA A 71 -4.20 -4.86 21.53
N GLU A 72 -3.99 -3.56 21.79
CA GLU A 72 -4.32 -2.50 20.84
C GLU A 72 -3.45 -2.55 19.58
N PHE A 73 -2.19 -2.97 19.69
CA PHE A 73 -1.34 -3.21 18.53
C PHE A 73 -1.95 -4.27 17.60
N TRP A 74 -2.43 -5.39 18.16
CA TRP A 74 -3.08 -6.44 17.37
C TRP A 74 -4.45 -6.03 16.82
N HIS A 75 -5.22 -5.26 17.57
CA HIS A 75 -6.47 -4.67 17.07
C HIS A 75 -6.22 -3.71 15.92
N SER A 76 -5.16 -2.91 15.96
CA SER A 76 -4.78 -2.01 14.87
C SER A 76 -4.38 -2.78 13.60
N ILE A 77 -3.67 -3.90 13.74
CA ILE A 77 -3.36 -4.82 12.63
C ILE A 77 -4.66 -5.42 12.06
N GLY A 78 -5.58 -5.86 12.90
CA GLY A 78 -6.88 -6.37 12.46
C GLY A 78 -7.66 -5.36 11.64
N ARG A 79 -7.72 -4.09 12.08
CA ARG A 79 -8.39 -3.00 11.33
C ARG A 79 -7.70 -2.73 9.99
N MET A 80 -6.39 -2.65 9.96
CA MET A 80 -5.60 -2.51 8.73
C MET A 80 -5.88 -3.65 7.75
N LEU A 81 -5.91 -4.89 8.21
CA LEU A 81 -6.22 -6.06 7.38
C LEU A 81 -7.64 -6.03 6.85
N LEU A 82 -8.63 -5.58 7.63
CA LEU A 82 -10.01 -5.40 7.16
C LEU A 82 -10.07 -4.39 6.01
N VAL A 83 -9.39 -3.25 6.12
CA VAL A 83 -9.30 -2.26 5.04
C VAL A 83 -8.60 -2.86 3.82
N ALA A 84 -7.52 -3.62 4.01
CA ALA A 84 -6.78 -4.26 2.93
C ALA A 84 -7.62 -5.32 2.19
N VAL A 85 -8.35 -6.17 2.92
CA VAL A 85 -9.21 -7.24 2.35
C VAL A 85 -10.33 -6.66 1.49
N VAL A 86 -10.84 -5.49 1.82
CA VAL A 86 -11.85 -4.78 1.01
C VAL A 86 -11.20 -3.97 -0.09
N GLY A 87 -10.21 -3.16 0.25
CA GLY A 87 -9.61 -2.16 -0.64
C GLY A 87 -8.79 -2.77 -1.77
N VAL A 88 -7.94 -3.79 -1.48
CA VAL A 88 -7.07 -4.37 -2.50
C VAL A 88 -7.87 -5.07 -3.62
N PRO A 89 -8.81 -5.98 -3.33
CA PRO A 89 -9.63 -6.57 -4.39
C PRO A 89 -10.44 -5.53 -5.15
N ALA A 90 -11.04 -4.56 -4.47
CA ALA A 90 -11.80 -3.49 -5.11
C ALA A 90 -10.91 -2.70 -6.10
N THR A 91 -9.70 -2.33 -5.69
CA THR A 91 -8.73 -1.64 -6.56
C THR A 91 -8.41 -2.46 -7.81
N ILE A 92 -8.09 -3.75 -7.64
CA ILE A 92 -7.71 -4.63 -8.76
C ILE A 92 -8.87 -4.85 -9.71
N ILE A 93 -10.06 -5.16 -9.19
CA ILE A 93 -11.25 -5.40 -10.01
C ILE A 93 -11.61 -4.14 -10.79
N LEU A 94 -11.72 -2.99 -10.14
CA LEU A 94 -12.11 -1.73 -10.79
C LEU A 94 -11.05 -1.27 -11.81
N SER A 95 -9.77 -1.29 -11.45
CA SER A 95 -8.69 -0.90 -12.35
C SER A 95 -8.61 -1.80 -13.60
N THR A 96 -8.78 -3.11 -13.41
CA THR A 96 -8.81 -4.08 -14.53
C THR A 96 -10.03 -3.85 -15.40
N THR A 97 -11.20 -3.67 -14.80
CA THR A 97 -12.44 -3.41 -15.54
C THR A 97 -12.31 -2.13 -16.37
N PHE A 98 -11.83 -1.03 -15.81
CA PHE A 98 -11.63 0.19 -16.55
C PHE A 98 -10.57 0.06 -17.65
N ALA A 99 -9.48 -0.67 -17.41
CA ALA A 99 -8.46 -0.93 -18.43
C ALA A 99 -9.04 -1.73 -19.61
N LEU A 100 -9.84 -2.76 -19.35
CA LEU A 100 -10.51 -3.57 -20.37
C LEU A 100 -11.57 -2.75 -21.14
N CYS A 101 -12.34 -1.90 -20.45
CA CYS A 101 -13.30 -1.00 -21.08
C CYS A 101 -12.62 0.01 -22.01
N LEU A 102 -11.47 0.55 -21.62
CA LEU A 102 -10.70 1.48 -22.44
C LEU A 102 -10.05 0.81 -23.67
N ASP A 103 -9.80 -0.50 -23.60
CA ASP A 103 -9.25 -1.29 -24.73
C ASP A 103 -10.35 -1.88 -25.63
N ALA A 104 -11.62 -1.73 -25.28
CA ALA A 104 -12.73 -2.24 -26.07
C ALA A 104 -12.78 -1.55 -27.45
N LYS A 105 -13.15 -2.30 -28.52
CA LYS A 105 -13.21 -1.79 -29.89
C LYS A 105 -14.12 -0.58 -30.08
N ARG A 106 -15.20 -0.52 -29.30
CA ARG A 106 -16.20 0.57 -29.35
C ARG A 106 -15.87 1.73 -28.42
N ALA A 107 -14.77 1.68 -27.66
CA ALA A 107 -14.39 2.74 -26.75
C ALA A 107 -14.13 4.06 -27.51
N ARG A 108 -14.82 5.11 -27.11
CA ARG A 108 -14.63 6.46 -27.64
C ARG A 108 -14.01 7.35 -26.57
N LEU A 109 -13.34 8.41 -26.99
CA LEU A 109 -12.68 9.37 -26.09
C LEU A 109 -11.70 8.72 -25.08
N VAL A 110 -11.03 7.64 -25.50
CA VAL A 110 -10.12 6.86 -24.66
C VAL A 110 -9.07 7.72 -23.96
N GLY A 111 -8.50 8.71 -24.67
CA GLY A 111 -7.51 9.63 -24.09
C GLY A 111 -8.09 10.48 -22.95
N PHE A 112 -9.27 11.05 -23.16
CA PHE A 112 -9.96 11.83 -22.13
C PHE A 112 -10.37 10.98 -20.93
N SER A 113 -11.01 9.83 -21.19
CA SER A 113 -11.43 8.91 -20.11
C SER A 113 -10.24 8.42 -19.28
N ARG A 114 -9.12 8.08 -19.94
CA ARG A 114 -7.89 7.69 -19.24
C ARG A 114 -7.36 8.82 -18.35
N LEU A 115 -7.35 10.05 -18.84
CA LEU A 115 -6.92 11.21 -18.07
C LEU A 115 -7.87 11.46 -16.88
N ALA A 116 -9.18 11.41 -17.10
CA ALA A 116 -10.18 11.62 -16.06
C ALA A 116 -10.10 10.57 -14.94
N ILE A 117 -9.87 9.28 -15.27
CA ILE A 117 -9.72 8.20 -14.29
C ILE A 117 -8.37 8.29 -13.56
N PHE A 118 -7.34 8.82 -14.23
CA PHE A 118 -6.00 8.98 -13.64
C PHE A 118 -5.91 10.22 -12.73
N LEU A 119 -6.71 11.26 -12.99
CA LEU A 119 -6.63 12.55 -12.28
C LEU A 119 -6.65 12.44 -10.75
N PRO A 120 -7.46 11.57 -10.12
CA PRO A 120 -7.43 11.35 -8.68
C PRO A 120 -6.05 11.05 -8.10
N TYR A 121 -5.25 10.27 -8.81
CA TYR A 121 -3.89 9.91 -8.37
C TYR A 121 -2.95 11.13 -8.29
N ALA A 122 -3.19 12.16 -9.09
CA ALA A 122 -2.40 13.40 -9.08
C ALA A 122 -2.77 14.34 -7.92
N VAL A 123 -3.89 14.09 -7.22
CA VAL A 123 -4.32 14.88 -6.05
C VAL A 123 -3.52 14.45 -4.83
N PRO A 124 -2.90 15.38 -4.06
CA PRO A 124 -2.23 15.05 -2.82
C PRO A 124 -3.17 14.30 -1.86
N GLY A 125 -2.70 13.15 -1.30
CA GLY A 125 -3.54 12.24 -0.51
C GLY A 125 -4.28 12.90 0.64
N VAL A 126 -3.66 13.83 1.35
CA VAL A 126 -4.30 14.60 2.44
C VAL A 126 -5.46 15.44 1.89
N VAL A 127 -5.27 16.12 0.75
CA VAL A 127 -6.32 16.94 0.11
C VAL A 127 -7.47 16.04 -0.35
N ALA A 128 -7.17 14.92 -1.00
CA ALA A 128 -8.17 13.93 -1.40
C ALA A 128 -8.99 13.43 -0.20
N THR A 129 -8.31 13.13 0.91
CA THR A 129 -8.97 12.66 2.13
C THR A 129 -9.86 13.71 2.77
N LEU A 130 -9.44 14.98 2.77
CA LEU A 130 -10.29 16.10 3.24
C LEU A 130 -11.52 16.28 2.36
N LEU A 131 -11.37 16.23 1.03
CA LEU A 131 -12.51 16.32 0.10
C LEU A 131 -13.54 15.21 0.37
N TRP A 132 -13.09 13.96 0.51
CA TRP A 132 -13.96 12.84 0.87
C TRP A 132 -14.55 13.01 2.27
N GLY A 133 -13.76 13.52 3.24
CA GLY A 133 -14.22 13.85 4.58
C GLY A 133 -15.43 14.80 4.55
N PHE A 134 -15.38 15.87 3.75
CA PHE A 134 -16.52 16.78 3.54
C PHE A 134 -17.71 16.06 2.89
N MET A 135 -17.46 15.20 1.91
CA MET A 135 -18.53 14.43 1.24
C MET A 135 -19.19 13.38 2.15
N TYR A 136 -18.54 12.98 3.23
CA TYR A 136 -19.06 12.03 4.22
C TYR A 136 -19.87 12.69 5.32
N LEU A 137 -19.79 14.02 5.48
CA LEU A 137 -20.59 14.74 6.48
C LEU A 137 -22.08 14.71 6.08
N PRO A 138 -23.01 14.46 7.00
CA PRO A 138 -24.45 14.39 6.69
C PRO A 138 -25.00 15.62 5.96
N ALA A 139 -24.50 16.82 6.34
CA ALA A 139 -24.96 18.09 5.77
C ALA A 139 -24.49 18.33 4.33
N THR A 140 -23.41 17.72 3.88
CA THR A 140 -22.77 17.95 2.57
C THR A 140 -22.72 16.72 1.68
N SER A 141 -23.16 15.56 2.20
CA SER A 141 -23.08 14.30 1.46
C SER A 141 -23.99 14.30 0.23
N PRO A 142 -23.45 14.10 -0.98
CA PRO A 142 -24.24 13.96 -2.21
C PRO A 142 -24.84 12.55 -2.34
N ILE A 143 -24.39 11.58 -1.53
CA ILE A 143 -24.76 10.18 -1.60
C ILE A 143 -25.35 9.79 -0.24
N GLY A 144 -26.64 9.38 -0.22
CA GLY A 144 -27.31 8.92 0.99
C GLY A 144 -27.70 10.01 2.02
N GLY A 145 -27.21 11.26 1.89
CA GLY A 145 -27.56 12.37 2.77
C GLY A 145 -27.42 12.00 4.26
N ASN A 146 -28.47 12.31 5.04
CA ASN A 146 -28.51 11.98 6.47
C ASN A 146 -28.79 10.51 6.80
N THR A 147 -29.04 9.66 5.81
CA THR A 147 -29.42 8.27 6.04
C THR A 147 -28.22 7.34 6.26
N VAL A 148 -27.03 7.70 5.77
CA VAL A 148 -25.81 6.90 5.88
C VAL A 148 -24.81 7.59 6.80
N ASN A 149 -24.49 6.95 7.90
CA ASN A 149 -23.43 7.42 8.80
C ASN A 149 -22.07 6.87 8.35
N TYR A 150 -21.42 7.58 7.44
CA TYR A 150 -20.09 7.20 6.91
C TYR A 150 -18.99 7.16 7.97
N PHE A 151 -19.15 7.89 9.07
CA PHE A 151 -18.23 7.95 10.19
C PHE A 151 -18.62 7.04 11.35
N GLY A 152 -19.67 6.23 11.18
CA GLY A 152 -20.03 5.21 12.16
C GLY A 152 -18.98 4.09 12.24
N SER A 153 -18.91 3.41 13.39
CA SER A 153 -17.88 2.41 13.71
C SER A 153 -17.75 1.27 12.68
N HIS A 154 -18.83 0.92 11.99
CA HIS A 154 -18.80 -0.11 10.93
C HIS A 154 -18.52 0.46 9.54
N MET A 155 -19.04 1.67 9.23
CA MET A 155 -18.88 2.27 7.91
C MET A 155 -17.53 2.94 7.71
N VAL A 156 -16.85 3.35 8.77
CA VAL A 156 -15.56 4.04 8.70
C VAL A 156 -14.49 3.21 7.95
N PHE A 157 -14.53 1.89 8.04
CA PHE A 157 -13.63 1.00 7.29
C PHE A 157 -13.82 1.13 5.78
N PHE A 158 -15.09 1.16 5.33
CA PHE A 158 -15.43 1.35 3.92
C PHE A 158 -15.11 2.77 3.47
N SER A 159 -15.31 3.76 4.32
CA SER A 159 -14.99 5.17 4.02
C SER A 159 -13.49 5.35 3.81
N VAL A 160 -12.67 4.81 4.70
CA VAL A 160 -11.20 4.84 4.57
C VAL A 160 -10.75 4.03 3.35
N ALA A 161 -11.29 2.82 3.15
CA ALA A 161 -10.98 1.98 1.98
C ALA A 161 -11.35 2.68 0.66
N ASN A 162 -12.50 3.36 0.61
CA ASN A 162 -12.93 4.10 -0.59
C ASN A 162 -11.95 5.20 -0.96
N VAL A 163 -11.48 6.01 0.00
CA VAL A 163 -10.49 7.07 -0.25
C VAL A 163 -9.20 6.48 -0.81
N ALA A 164 -8.69 5.40 -0.18
CA ALA A 164 -7.49 4.73 -0.61
C ALA A 164 -7.63 4.13 -2.01
N VAL A 165 -8.74 3.43 -2.30
CA VAL A 165 -9.05 2.85 -3.62
C VAL A 165 -9.14 3.95 -4.68
N TRP A 166 -9.90 5.00 -4.42
CA TRP A 166 -10.10 6.12 -5.35
C TRP A 166 -8.77 6.78 -5.73
N GLY A 167 -7.87 6.97 -4.75
CA GLY A 167 -6.57 7.60 -4.96
C GLY A 167 -5.64 6.79 -5.87
N VAL A 168 -5.63 5.44 -5.77
CA VAL A 168 -4.66 4.59 -6.50
C VAL A 168 -5.24 3.90 -7.73
N LEU A 169 -6.57 3.90 -7.89
CA LEU A 169 -7.27 3.20 -8.96
C LEU A 169 -6.79 3.61 -10.35
N GLY A 170 -6.64 4.91 -10.59
CA GLY A 170 -6.24 5.46 -11.87
C GLY A 170 -4.82 5.06 -12.27
N PHE A 171 -3.88 5.07 -11.34
CA PHE A 171 -2.51 4.61 -11.59
C PHE A 171 -2.49 3.12 -11.97
N ASN A 172 -3.15 2.28 -11.19
CA ASN A 172 -3.23 0.84 -11.46
C ASN A 172 -3.90 0.56 -12.80
N MET A 173 -4.98 1.29 -13.13
CA MET A 173 -5.64 1.19 -14.43
C MET A 173 -4.68 1.52 -15.59
N VAL A 174 -3.86 2.57 -15.48
CA VAL A 174 -2.88 2.92 -16.53
C VAL A 174 -1.82 1.85 -16.69
N VAL A 175 -1.30 1.28 -15.60
CA VAL A 175 -0.33 0.18 -15.64
C VAL A 175 -0.91 -1.04 -16.36
N ILE A 176 -2.13 -1.45 -15.99
CA ILE A 176 -2.82 -2.59 -16.60
C ILE A 176 -3.12 -2.31 -18.08
N TYR A 177 -3.66 -1.11 -18.40
CA TYR A 177 -3.96 -0.71 -19.77
C TYR A 177 -2.72 -0.69 -20.66
N THR A 178 -1.59 -0.19 -20.16
CA THR A 178 -0.32 -0.17 -20.92
C THR A 178 0.17 -1.57 -21.20
N SER A 179 0.11 -2.49 -20.24
CA SER A 179 0.43 -3.90 -20.42
C SER A 179 -0.50 -4.55 -21.44
N LEU A 180 -1.79 -4.26 -21.37
CA LEU A 180 -2.80 -4.79 -22.30
C LEU A 180 -2.50 -4.36 -23.75
N ARG A 181 -2.06 -3.11 -23.94
CA ARG A 181 -1.66 -2.57 -25.28
C ARG A 181 -0.38 -3.19 -25.82
N GLY A 182 0.43 -3.79 -24.96
CA GLY A 182 1.64 -4.53 -25.34
C GLY A 182 1.40 -5.99 -25.76
N LEU A 183 0.18 -6.51 -25.60
CA LEU A 183 -0.13 -7.88 -25.99
C LEU A 183 -0.25 -8.02 -27.52
N PRO A 184 0.15 -9.18 -28.10
CA PRO A 184 0.06 -9.45 -29.55
C PRO A 184 -1.40 -9.42 -30.01
N ARG A 185 -1.70 -8.57 -30.97
CA ARG A 185 -3.08 -8.40 -31.50
C ARG A 185 -3.56 -9.61 -32.29
N GLU A 186 -2.64 -10.37 -32.87
CA GLU A 186 -2.91 -11.56 -33.67
C GLU A 186 -3.71 -12.60 -32.87
N LEU A 187 -3.45 -12.71 -31.57
CA LEU A 187 -4.18 -13.63 -30.68
C LEU A 187 -5.66 -13.25 -30.53
N PHE A 188 -5.94 -11.96 -30.50
CA PHE A 188 -7.33 -11.47 -30.37
C PHE A 188 -8.07 -11.64 -31.68
N GLN A 189 -7.39 -11.38 -32.82
CA GLN A 189 -7.95 -11.56 -34.16
C GLN A 189 -8.24 -13.04 -34.45
N ALA A 190 -7.34 -13.95 -34.06
CA ALA A 190 -7.57 -15.39 -34.19
C ALA A 190 -8.81 -15.82 -33.37
N ALA A 191 -8.92 -15.40 -32.12
CA ALA A 191 -10.09 -15.70 -31.28
C ALA A 191 -11.40 -15.13 -31.86
N GLU A 192 -11.34 -13.97 -32.55
CA GLU A 192 -12.50 -13.41 -33.25
C GLU A 192 -12.92 -14.24 -34.46
N LEU A 193 -11.95 -14.75 -35.22
CA LEU A 193 -12.21 -15.66 -36.34
C LEU A 193 -12.85 -16.97 -35.88
N ASP A 194 -12.49 -17.43 -34.66
CA ASP A 194 -13.11 -18.58 -33.99
C ASP A 194 -14.51 -18.26 -33.43
N GLY A 195 -15.03 -17.03 -33.62
CA GLY A 195 -16.37 -16.62 -33.18
C GLY A 195 -16.47 -16.19 -31.71
N ALA A 196 -15.34 -15.95 -31.03
CA ALA A 196 -15.38 -15.48 -29.64
C ALA A 196 -15.90 -14.04 -29.55
N SER A 197 -16.83 -13.80 -28.63
CA SER A 197 -17.32 -12.45 -28.31
C SER A 197 -16.22 -11.62 -27.63
N GLU A 198 -16.34 -10.27 -27.70
CA GLU A 198 -15.39 -9.34 -27.07
C GLU A 198 -15.21 -9.62 -25.57
N LEU A 199 -16.29 -9.95 -24.85
CA LEU A 199 -16.23 -10.33 -23.43
C LEU A 199 -15.49 -11.67 -23.23
N GLN A 200 -15.70 -12.64 -24.09
CA GLN A 200 -14.96 -13.91 -24.03
C GLN A 200 -13.46 -13.71 -24.27
N ILE A 201 -13.10 -12.86 -25.22
CA ILE A 201 -11.70 -12.49 -25.47
C ILE A 201 -11.12 -11.77 -24.26
N ALA A 202 -11.86 -10.84 -23.65
CA ALA A 202 -11.42 -10.13 -22.47
C ALA A 202 -11.13 -11.07 -21.28
N LEU A 203 -12.06 -11.99 -21.00
CA LEU A 203 -12.00 -12.87 -19.82
C LEU A 203 -11.09 -14.11 -20.05
N ARG A 204 -11.09 -14.70 -21.24
CA ARG A 204 -10.41 -15.98 -21.52
C ARG A 204 -9.03 -15.82 -22.19
N VAL A 205 -8.76 -14.67 -22.81
CA VAL A 205 -7.50 -14.42 -23.51
C VAL A 205 -6.72 -13.30 -22.82
N LYS A 206 -7.29 -12.07 -22.77
CA LYS A 206 -6.59 -10.91 -22.25
C LYS A 206 -6.29 -11.04 -20.74
N LEU A 207 -7.27 -11.41 -19.94
CA LEU A 207 -7.13 -11.47 -18.48
C LEU A 207 -6.07 -12.50 -18.02
N PRO A 208 -6.01 -13.72 -18.52
CA PRO A 208 -4.91 -14.66 -18.22
C PRO A 208 -3.53 -14.15 -18.65
N MET A 209 -3.42 -13.51 -19.81
CA MET A 209 -2.16 -12.93 -20.28
C MET A 209 -1.69 -11.75 -19.43
N LEU A 210 -2.58 -11.06 -18.77
CA LEU A 210 -2.29 -9.98 -17.82
C LEU A 210 -1.87 -10.47 -16.42
N ALA A 211 -1.90 -11.77 -16.14
CA ALA A 211 -1.61 -12.33 -14.82
C ALA A 211 -0.29 -11.81 -14.19
N PRO A 212 0.83 -11.67 -14.92
CA PRO A 212 2.06 -11.11 -14.35
C PRO A 212 1.88 -9.65 -13.91
N THR A 213 1.20 -8.83 -14.72
CA THR A 213 0.92 -7.43 -14.39
C THR A 213 -0.06 -7.32 -13.22
N LEU A 214 -1.12 -8.13 -13.21
CA LEU A 214 -2.07 -8.17 -12.11
C LEU A 214 -1.41 -8.59 -10.80
N THR A 215 -0.48 -9.55 -10.84
CA THR A 215 0.32 -9.93 -9.67
C THR A 215 1.13 -8.74 -9.16
N LEU A 216 1.82 -8.03 -10.06
CA LEU A 216 2.61 -6.85 -9.71
C LEU A 216 1.76 -5.76 -9.04
N VAL A 217 0.65 -5.36 -9.67
CA VAL A 217 -0.26 -4.32 -9.14
C VAL A 217 -0.90 -4.76 -7.81
N THR A 218 -1.23 -6.05 -7.67
CA THR A 218 -1.77 -6.60 -6.41
C THR A 218 -0.75 -6.50 -5.28
N VAL A 219 0.52 -6.85 -5.55
CA VAL A 219 1.60 -6.75 -4.55
C VAL A 219 1.80 -5.29 -4.12
N PHE A 220 1.86 -4.34 -5.06
CA PHE A 220 1.99 -2.92 -4.72
C PHE A 220 0.77 -2.38 -3.98
N SER A 221 -0.44 -2.75 -4.38
CA SER A 221 -1.67 -2.35 -3.69
C SER A 221 -1.73 -2.93 -2.27
N LEU A 222 -1.26 -4.16 -2.07
CA LEU A 222 -1.16 -4.77 -0.74
C LEU A 222 -0.15 -4.03 0.13
N ILE A 223 1.05 -3.74 -0.38
CA ILE A 223 2.05 -2.98 0.36
C ILE A 223 1.49 -1.62 0.78
N GLY A 224 0.82 -0.90 -0.14
CA GLY A 224 0.18 0.38 0.16
C GLY A 224 -0.90 0.27 1.23
N ALA A 225 -1.75 -0.76 1.18
CA ALA A 225 -2.79 -0.99 2.18
C ALA A 225 -2.22 -1.35 3.57
N LEU A 226 -1.09 -2.08 3.62
CA LEU A 226 -0.39 -2.40 4.86
C LEU A 226 0.40 -1.21 5.43
N GLN A 227 0.60 -0.15 4.65
CA GLN A 227 1.23 1.12 5.05
C GLN A 227 0.22 2.26 5.21
N LEU A 228 -1.06 1.93 5.39
CA LEU A 228 -2.14 2.89 5.56
C LEU A 228 -1.86 3.80 6.78
N PHE A 229 -1.84 5.13 6.55
CA PHE A 229 -1.58 6.13 7.58
C PHE A 229 -2.30 7.45 7.32
N ASN A 230 -2.17 8.01 6.11
CA ASN A 230 -2.64 9.36 5.79
C ASN A 230 -4.16 9.49 5.90
N GLU A 231 -4.90 8.54 5.34
CA GLU A 231 -6.36 8.58 5.27
C GLU A 231 -6.98 8.56 6.68
N PRO A 232 -6.69 7.58 7.57
CA PRO A 232 -7.27 7.59 8.90
C PRO A 232 -6.75 8.75 9.76
N THR A 233 -5.48 9.15 9.61
CA THR A 233 -4.94 10.29 10.37
C THR A 233 -5.65 11.60 10.02
N THR A 234 -5.92 11.83 8.73
CA THR A 234 -6.61 13.03 8.24
C THR A 234 -8.10 13.03 8.60
N LEU A 235 -8.75 11.86 8.64
CA LEU A 235 -10.17 11.74 9.03
C LEU A 235 -10.39 11.74 10.55
N LYS A 236 -9.38 11.43 11.35
CA LYS A 236 -9.49 11.39 12.84
C LYS A 236 -10.13 12.63 13.46
N PRO A 237 -9.83 13.88 13.05
CA PRO A 237 -10.44 15.07 13.64
C PRO A 237 -11.95 15.20 13.43
N VAL A 238 -12.52 14.50 12.46
CA VAL A 238 -13.95 14.61 12.09
C VAL A 238 -14.78 13.42 12.56
N THR A 239 -14.16 12.42 13.21
CA THR A 239 -14.87 11.23 13.72
C THR A 239 -14.25 10.67 14.99
N ASN A 240 -15.08 10.23 15.93
CA ASN A 240 -14.64 9.51 17.13
C ASN A 240 -14.41 8.00 16.86
N ALA A 241 -14.72 7.49 15.66
CA ALA A 241 -14.53 6.09 15.31
C ALA A 241 -13.06 5.76 14.96
N ILE A 242 -12.22 6.79 14.78
CA ILE A 242 -10.78 6.64 14.48
C ILE A 242 -9.98 7.13 15.69
N SER A 243 -9.36 6.20 16.42
CA SER A 243 -8.43 6.49 17.53
C SER A 243 -7.07 6.94 17.03
N SER A 244 -6.20 7.43 17.94
CA SER A 244 -4.80 7.75 17.62
C SER A 244 -3.95 6.50 17.32
N THR A 245 -4.48 5.32 17.56
CA THR A 245 -3.84 4.01 17.38
C THR A 245 -4.64 3.11 16.44
N TRP A 246 -5.50 3.68 15.58
CA TRP A 246 -6.48 2.96 14.78
C TRP A 246 -5.83 1.96 13.80
N VAL A 247 -4.71 2.34 13.15
CA VAL A 247 -3.86 1.45 12.35
C VAL A 247 -2.44 1.41 12.91
N PRO A 248 -1.64 0.35 12.59
CA PRO A 248 -0.33 0.16 13.19
C PRO A 248 0.63 1.34 13.04
N LEU A 249 0.67 2.01 11.88
CA LEU A 249 1.53 3.18 11.68
C LEU A 249 1.11 4.39 12.52
N MET A 250 -0.19 4.56 12.82
CA MET A 250 -0.64 5.58 13.76
C MET A 250 -0.18 5.26 15.18
N ARG A 251 -0.17 3.96 15.57
CA ARG A 251 0.37 3.51 16.85
C ARG A 251 1.86 3.80 16.96
N VAL A 252 2.64 3.42 15.94
CA VAL A 252 4.08 3.72 15.87
C VAL A 252 4.34 5.22 16.00
N TYR A 253 3.55 6.04 15.30
CA TYR A 253 3.66 7.50 15.38
C TYR A 253 3.34 8.02 16.79
N THR A 254 2.30 7.50 17.41
CA THR A 254 1.90 7.88 18.78
C THR A 254 2.99 7.51 19.79
N ASP A 255 3.49 6.28 19.76
CA ASP A 255 4.56 5.83 20.66
C ASP A 255 5.83 6.71 20.49
N ALA A 256 6.27 6.94 19.26
CA ALA A 256 7.53 7.62 19.00
C ALA A 256 7.48 9.15 19.22
N PHE A 257 6.37 9.83 18.84
CA PHE A 257 6.32 11.29 18.75
C PHE A 257 5.32 11.94 19.71
N VAL A 258 4.32 11.22 20.20
CA VAL A 258 3.36 11.75 21.17
C VAL A 258 3.76 11.33 22.59
N ASP A 259 4.05 10.05 22.78
CA ASP A 259 4.46 9.47 24.05
C ASP A 259 5.97 9.63 24.31
N ASN A 260 6.73 10.15 23.32
CA ASN A 260 8.19 10.31 23.34
C ASN A 260 8.97 9.03 23.67
N ASP A 261 8.39 7.85 23.35
CA ASP A 261 9.04 6.55 23.48
C ASP A 261 9.51 6.06 22.10
N ILE A 262 10.61 6.64 21.63
CA ILE A 262 11.23 6.29 20.33
C ILE A 262 11.69 4.82 20.29
N TYR A 263 11.98 4.21 21.44
CA TYR A 263 12.48 2.83 21.52
C TYR A 263 11.35 1.84 21.28
N ARG A 264 10.19 2.08 21.90
CA ARG A 264 8.97 1.30 21.67
C ARG A 264 8.45 1.50 20.25
N GLY A 265 8.41 2.75 19.76
CA GLY A 265 8.06 3.06 18.38
C GLY A 265 8.95 2.36 17.37
N ALA A 266 10.28 2.31 17.61
CA ALA A 266 11.23 1.60 16.75
C ALA A 266 10.99 0.08 16.75
N ALA A 267 10.71 -0.52 17.90
CA ALA A 267 10.40 -1.96 17.99
C ALA A 267 9.07 -2.30 17.28
N ALA A 268 8.03 -1.49 17.48
CA ALA A 268 6.75 -1.65 16.79
C ALA A 268 6.89 -1.48 15.27
N SER A 269 7.71 -0.51 14.81
CA SER A 269 8.03 -0.32 13.38
C SER A 269 8.70 -1.55 12.78
N PHE A 270 9.69 -2.12 13.46
CA PHE A 270 10.40 -3.31 12.99
C PHE A 270 9.46 -4.52 12.91
N LEU A 271 8.62 -4.74 13.91
CA LEU A 271 7.58 -5.78 13.88
C LEU A 271 6.64 -5.60 12.69
N LEU A 272 6.21 -4.37 12.43
CA LEU A 272 5.34 -4.07 11.30
C LEU A 272 6.03 -4.35 9.96
N ILE A 273 7.32 -4.03 9.81
CA ILE A 273 8.10 -4.37 8.62
C ILE A 273 8.12 -5.89 8.41
N VAL A 274 8.44 -6.66 9.45
CA VAL A 274 8.47 -8.13 9.37
C VAL A 274 7.10 -8.69 8.98
N LEU A 275 6.02 -8.21 9.59
CA LEU A 275 4.65 -8.62 9.27
C LEU A 275 4.26 -8.25 7.83
N THR A 276 4.62 -7.04 7.36
CA THR A 276 4.35 -6.59 5.99
C THR A 276 5.09 -7.45 4.97
N VAL A 277 6.37 -7.75 5.21
CA VAL A 277 7.16 -8.63 4.34
C VAL A 277 6.57 -10.04 4.33
N ALA A 278 6.24 -10.61 5.50
CA ALA A 278 5.64 -11.93 5.60
C ALA A 278 4.29 -12.01 4.86
N ALA A 279 3.40 -11.02 5.06
CA ALA A 279 2.12 -10.95 4.38
C ALA A 279 2.28 -10.82 2.85
N THR A 280 3.23 -10.00 2.39
CA THR A 280 3.52 -9.81 0.96
C THR A 280 4.07 -11.08 0.32
N VAL A 281 5.00 -11.76 0.99
CA VAL A 281 5.55 -13.05 0.51
C VAL A 281 4.47 -14.12 0.46
N ALA A 282 3.63 -14.22 1.50
CA ALA A 282 2.52 -15.16 1.55
C ALA A 282 1.52 -14.91 0.40
N ALA A 283 1.10 -13.65 0.21
CA ALA A 283 0.19 -13.27 -0.86
C ALA A 283 0.77 -13.58 -2.25
N ASN A 284 2.04 -13.23 -2.50
CA ASN A 284 2.70 -13.52 -3.76
C ASN A 284 2.81 -15.03 -4.03
N THR A 285 3.07 -15.82 -2.99
CA THR A 285 3.12 -17.29 -3.09
C THR A 285 1.77 -17.86 -3.47
N VAL A 286 0.68 -17.42 -2.81
CA VAL A 286 -0.69 -17.82 -3.12
C VAL A 286 -1.06 -17.44 -4.55
N LEU A 287 -0.79 -16.21 -4.98
CA LEU A 287 -1.06 -15.75 -6.35
C LEU A 287 -0.34 -16.59 -7.40
N ARG A 288 0.93 -16.94 -7.18
CA ARG A 288 1.70 -17.82 -8.08
C ARG A 288 1.13 -19.23 -8.14
N LEU A 289 0.66 -19.79 -7.03
CA LEU A 289 0.05 -21.12 -7.00
C LEU A 289 -1.28 -21.15 -7.75
N VAL A 290 -2.11 -20.09 -7.60
CA VAL A 290 -3.36 -19.94 -8.34
C VAL A 290 -3.09 -19.80 -9.84
N ALA A 291 -2.14 -18.95 -10.25
CA ALA A 291 -1.77 -18.77 -11.64
C ALA A 291 -1.31 -20.11 -12.30
N ARG A 292 -0.47 -20.89 -11.63
CA ARG A 292 -0.01 -22.20 -12.13
C ARG A 292 -1.14 -23.24 -12.27
N ARG A 293 -2.20 -23.15 -11.48
CA ARG A 293 -3.37 -24.04 -11.62
C ARG A 293 -4.26 -23.68 -12.79
N SER A 294 -4.26 -22.43 -13.21
CA SER A 294 -5.03 -21.95 -14.38
C SER A 294 -4.36 -22.31 -15.73
N GLU A 295 -3.08 -22.69 -15.70
CA GLU A 295 -2.32 -23.12 -16.89
C GLU A 295 -2.39 -24.65 -17.15
N ARG A 296 -2.98 -25.40 -16.22
CA ARG A 296 -3.24 -26.87 -16.37
C ARG A 296 -4.68 -27.14 -16.73
#